data_ea9eabb61a37707adaa4d67cb4f3ef5a
#
_entry.id   ea9eabb61a37707adaa4d67cb4f3ef5a
#
_cell.length_a   1.000
_cell.length_b   1.000
_cell.length_c   1.000
_cell.angle_alpha   90.00
_cell.angle_beta   90.00
_cell.angle_gamma   90.00
#
_symmetry.space_group_name_H-M   'P 1'
#
loop_
_entity.id
_entity.type
_entity.pdbx_description
1 polymer ?
#
loop_
_entity_poly.entity_id
_entity_poly.type
_entity_poly.pdbx_seq_one_letter_code
_entity_poly.pdbx_strand_id
1 'polypeptide(L)'
;MRNKYYTSRDPIKNYFPLPNEVFALGLSPGALAVYSYLMYIEDRTTYQCHASYRTIGSAVNMSPNTVRKYVAELVERGLIKTERTTIITQDGRKQNGSLLYTLLPIQFSIQQFYEQKLAKLDAECEQERIRKRLEAFQLAQQETARPPA
;
A
#
# COMPACT_ATOMS: atom_id res chain seq x y z
N MET A 1 35.50 -12.63 2.53
CA MET A 1 35.78 -13.09 1.14
C MET A 1 35.03 -12.21 0.14
N ARG A 2 35.74 -11.58 -0.77
CA ARG A 2 35.09 -10.91 -1.90
C ARG A 2 34.50 -11.95 -2.86
N ASN A 3 33.22 -11.85 -3.17
CA ASN A 3 32.58 -12.72 -4.15
C ASN A 3 33.19 -12.44 -5.54
N LYS A 4 33.81 -13.42 -6.17
CA LYS A 4 34.49 -13.30 -7.46
C LYS A 4 33.58 -12.96 -8.64
N TYR A 5 32.26 -13.07 -8.46
CA TYR A 5 31.27 -12.76 -9.49
C TYR A 5 30.86 -11.29 -9.51
N TYR A 6 31.26 -10.50 -8.52
CA TYR A 6 30.88 -9.09 -8.46
C TYR A 6 32.07 -8.16 -8.52
N THR A 7 32.12 -7.36 -9.54
CA THR A 7 32.78 -6.04 -9.50
C THR A 7 31.93 -5.10 -8.64
N SER A 8 32.47 -4.01 -8.14
CA SER A 8 31.73 -3.06 -7.33
C SER A 8 30.45 -2.61 -8.05
N ARG A 9 29.31 -2.69 -7.38
CA ARG A 9 28.05 -2.11 -7.89
C ARG A 9 28.15 -0.59 -7.84
N ASP A 10 27.80 0.06 -8.93
CA ASP A 10 27.64 1.52 -8.94
C ASP A 10 26.18 1.88 -8.62
N PRO A 11 25.89 2.31 -7.38
CA PRO A 11 24.52 2.59 -6.94
C PRO A 11 23.92 3.85 -7.58
N ILE A 12 24.74 4.65 -8.26
CA ILE A 12 24.30 5.92 -8.87
C ILE A 12 23.76 5.69 -10.28
N LYS A 13 24.39 4.82 -11.05
CA LYS A 13 24.07 4.65 -12.48
C LYS A 13 22.94 3.68 -12.77
N ASN A 14 22.86 2.57 -12.05
CA ASN A 14 22.00 1.44 -12.38
C ASN A 14 21.05 1.04 -11.27
N TYR A 15 20.86 1.89 -10.26
CA TYR A 15 20.03 1.62 -9.10
C TYR A 15 19.16 2.81 -8.76
N PHE A 16 18.01 2.54 -8.18
CA PHE A 16 17.17 3.56 -7.57
C PHE A 16 16.89 3.20 -6.11
N PRO A 17 16.74 4.19 -5.22
CA PRO A 17 16.43 3.91 -3.83
C PRO A 17 14.97 3.48 -3.67
N LEU A 18 14.75 2.42 -2.91
CA LEU A 18 13.44 2.00 -2.44
C LEU A 18 13.44 2.08 -0.92
N PRO A 19 12.43 2.70 -0.27
CA PRO A 19 12.37 2.77 1.19
C PRO A 19 12.35 1.39 1.82
N ASN A 20 13.19 1.15 2.82
CA ASN A 20 13.25 -0.14 3.50
C ASN A 20 11.94 -0.50 4.19
N GLU A 21 11.23 0.50 4.70
CA GLU A 21 9.99 0.37 5.45
C GLU A 21 8.82 -0.17 4.61
N VAL A 22 8.94 -0.13 3.28
CA VAL A 22 7.89 -0.63 2.38
C VAL A 22 7.56 -2.11 2.64
N PHE A 23 8.53 -2.89 3.07
CA PHE A 23 8.35 -4.31 3.38
C PHE A 23 7.57 -4.55 4.69
N ALA A 24 7.52 -3.55 5.58
CA ALA A 24 6.76 -3.63 6.82
C ALA A 24 5.27 -3.26 6.66
N LEU A 25 4.89 -2.69 5.52
CA LEU A 25 3.52 -2.19 5.28
C LEU A 25 2.51 -3.27 4.89
N GLY A 26 2.95 -4.50 4.66
CA GLY A 26 2.06 -5.59 4.25
C GLY A 26 1.40 -5.37 2.88
N LEU A 27 2.11 -4.75 1.95
CA LEU A 27 1.64 -4.58 0.57
C LEU A 27 1.53 -5.93 -0.14
N SER A 28 0.55 -6.06 -1.03
CA SER A 28 0.51 -7.18 -1.95
C SER A 28 1.72 -7.16 -2.90
N PRO A 29 2.18 -8.31 -3.40
CA PRO A 29 3.34 -8.37 -4.31
C PRO A 29 3.16 -7.50 -5.55
N GLY A 30 1.96 -7.44 -6.10
CA GLY A 30 1.66 -6.60 -7.26
C GLY A 30 1.69 -5.11 -6.95
N ALA A 31 1.18 -4.69 -5.79
CA ALA A 31 1.27 -3.30 -5.34
C ALA A 31 2.73 -2.90 -5.11
N LEU A 32 3.55 -3.77 -4.52
CA LEU A 32 4.98 -3.53 -4.36
C LEU A 32 5.69 -3.36 -5.70
N ALA A 33 5.36 -4.18 -6.70
CA ALA A 33 5.93 -4.08 -8.04
C ALA A 33 5.56 -2.76 -8.71
N VAL A 34 4.30 -2.35 -8.65
CA VAL A 34 3.82 -1.07 -9.20
C VAL A 34 4.47 0.11 -8.48
N TYR A 35 4.52 0.09 -7.16
CA TYR A 35 5.17 1.13 -6.36
C TYR A 35 6.66 1.26 -6.71
N SER A 36 7.37 0.15 -6.81
CA SER A 36 8.79 0.13 -7.19
C SER A 36 9.02 0.74 -8.57
N TYR A 37 8.16 0.44 -9.54
CA TYR A 37 8.26 1.05 -10.87
C TYR A 37 8.00 2.56 -10.84
N LEU A 38 6.99 3.02 -10.10
CA LEU A 38 6.74 4.46 -9.94
C LEU A 38 7.92 5.16 -9.26
N MET A 39 8.53 4.56 -8.25
CA MET A 39 9.77 5.07 -7.63
C MET A 39 10.94 5.13 -8.61
N TYR A 40 11.01 4.19 -9.54
CA TYR A 40 12.04 4.16 -10.57
C TYR A 40 11.91 5.31 -11.59
N ILE A 41 10.68 5.63 -12.00
CA ILE A 41 10.43 6.64 -13.05
C ILE A 41 10.16 8.05 -12.50
N GLU A 42 10.02 8.23 -11.18
CA GLU A 42 9.75 9.53 -10.59
C GLU A 42 10.86 10.55 -10.84
N ASP A 43 10.45 11.80 -10.99
CA ASP A 43 11.37 12.93 -10.88
C ASP A 43 11.69 13.16 -9.39
N ARG A 44 12.93 13.02 -9.03
CA ARG A 44 13.39 13.15 -7.64
C ARG A 44 13.30 14.57 -7.07
N THR A 45 13.09 15.56 -7.92
CA THR A 45 12.89 16.95 -7.50
C THR A 45 11.44 17.22 -7.13
N THR A 46 10.50 16.70 -7.95
CA THR A 46 9.05 16.93 -7.78
C THR A 46 8.33 15.77 -7.11
N TYR A 47 8.97 14.59 -7.05
CA TYR A 47 8.38 13.32 -6.59
C TYR A 47 7.15 12.92 -7.39
N GLN A 48 7.11 13.30 -8.66
CA GLN A 48 5.98 13.06 -9.56
C GLN A 48 6.43 12.29 -10.80
N CYS A 49 5.50 11.55 -11.37
CA CYS A 49 5.68 10.88 -12.64
C CYS A 49 4.36 10.75 -13.40
N HIS A 50 4.46 10.65 -14.71
CA HIS A 50 3.33 10.36 -15.59
C HIS A 50 3.47 8.95 -16.16
N ALA A 51 2.42 8.15 -16.04
CA ALA A 51 2.37 6.85 -16.71
C ALA A 51 0.92 6.41 -16.93
N SER A 52 0.67 5.76 -18.05
CA SER A 52 -0.59 5.05 -18.26
C SER A 52 -0.55 3.68 -17.59
N TYR A 53 -1.71 3.12 -17.27
CA TYR A 53 -1.79 1.74 -16.76
C TYR A 53 -1.16 0.73 -17.71
N ARG A 54 -1.25 0.98 -19.01
CA ARG A 54 -0.62 0.14 -20.04
C ARG A 54 0.90 0.17 -19.95
N THR A 55 1.48 1.36 -19.77
CA THR A 55 2.94 1.54 -19.63
C THR A 55 3.44 0.84 -18.36
N ILE A 56 2.78 1.06 -17.24
CA ILE A 56 3.11 0.38 -15.99
C ILE A 56 2.98 -1.14 -16.15
N GLY A 57 1.87 -1.60 -16.72
CA GLY A 57 1.62 -3.03 -16.93
C GLY A 57 2.68 -3.70 -17.81
N SER A 58 3.15 -3.02 -18.85
CA SER A 58 4.25 -3.53 -19.69
C SER A 58 5.56 -3.65 -18.91
N ALA A 59 5.84 -2.73 -18.00
CA ALA A 59 7.06 -2.76 -17.19
C ALA A 59 7.06 -3.85 -16.12
N VAL A 60 5.90 -4.10 -15.48
CA VAL A 60 5.76 -5.05 -14.37
C VAL A 60 5.07 -6.36 -14.78
N ASN A 61 4.84 -6.54 -16.07
CA ASN A 61 4.22 -7.73 -16.66
C ASN A 61 2.80 -8.02 -16.11
N MET A 62 1.97 -7.01 -16.10
CA MET A 62 0.57 -7.06 -15.65
C MET A 62 -0.37 -6.45 -16.67
N SER A 63 -1.63 -6.89 -16.67
CA SER A 63 -2.69 -6.23 -17.46
C SER A 63 -3.01 -4.82 -16.90
N PRO A 64 -3.50 -3.89 -17.75
CA PRO A 64 -3.90 -2.56 -17.27
C PRO A 64 -4.96 -2.59 -16.15
N ASN A 65 -5.89 -3.52 -16.19
CA ASN A 65 -6.90 -3.69 -15.15
C ASN A 65 -6.28 -4.13 -13.81
N THR A 66 -5.30 -5.01 -13.86
CA THR A 66 -4.54 -5.44 -12.68
C THR A 66 -3.73 -4.29 -12.09
N VAL A 67 -3.07 -3.50 -12.94
CA VAL A 67 -2.37 -2.28 -12.51
C VAL A 67 -3.32 -1.31 -11.82
N ARG A 68 -4.50 -1.08 -12.38
CA ARG A 68 -5.53 -0.21 -11.78
C ARG A 68 -5.89 -0.64 -10.36
N LYS A 69 -6.05 -1.94 -10.14
CA LYS A 69 -6.31 -2.51 -8.82
C LYS A 69 -5.20 -2.19 -7.82
N TYR A 70 -3.96 -2.37 -8.22
CA TYR A 70 -2.82 -2.12 -7.33
C TYR A 70 -2.54 -0.64 -7.12
N VAL A 71 -2.79 0.20 -8.11
CA VAL A 71 -2.77 1.66 -7.94
C VAL A 71 -3.81 2.09 -6.89
N ALA A 72 -5.01 1.55 -6.93
CA ALA A 72 -6.04 1.82 -5.91
C ALA A 72 -5.59 1.39 -4.51
N GLU A 73 -4.94 0.24 -4.38
CA GLU A 73 -4.35 -0.21 -3.10
C GLU A 73 -3.29 0.77 -2.58
N LEU A 74 -2.39 1.24 -3.45
CA LEU A 74 -1.36 2.21 -3.07
C LEU A 74 -1.95 3.56 -2.66
N VAL A 75 -3.01 4.01 -3.30
CA VAL A 75 -3.75 5.24 -2.91
C VAL A 75 -4.40 5.06 -1.54
N GLU A 76 -5.07 3.94 -1.31
CA GLU A 76 -5.70 3.62 -0.03
C GLU A 76 -4.68 3.55 1.11
N ARG A 77 -3.49 3.04 0.84
CA ARG A 77 -2.39 2.98 1.79
C ARG A 77 -1.69 4.32 2.03
N GLY A 78 -2.03 5.37 1.29
CA GLY A 78 -1.42 6.69 1.43
C GLY A 78 0.02 6.79 0.90
N LEU A 79 0.44 5.86 0.04
CA LEU A 79 1.78 5.87 -0.57
C LEU A 79 1.87 6.77 -1.79
N ILE A 80 0.79 6.89 -2.52
CA ILE A 80 0.71 7.71 -3.74
C ILE A 80 -0.59 8.53 -3.77
N LYS A 81 -0.54 9.62 -4.51
CA LYS A 81 -1.71 10.40 -4.92
C LYS A 81 -1.80 10.38 -6.43
N THR A 82 -2.98 10.26 -6.97
CA THR A 82 -3.21 10.27 -8.42
C THR A 82 -4.04 11.47 -8.83
N GLU A 83 -3.67 12.08 -9.95
CA GLU A 83 -4.41 13.18 -10.56
C GLU A 83 -4.62 12.91 -12.05
N ARG A 84 -5.82 13.22 -12.54
CA ARG A 84 -6.11 13.12 -13.97
C ARG A 84 -5.49 14.29 -14.70
N THR A 85 -4.83 14.03 -15.82
CA THR A 85 -4.33 15.07 -16.71
C THR A 85 -5.18 15.16 -17.96
N THR A 86 -5.27 16.35 -18.52
CA THR A 86 -5.97 16.61 -19.77
C THR A 86 -4.96 17.09 -20.80
N ILE A 87 -4.97 16.48 -21.98
CA ILE A 87 -4.16 16.90 -23.13
C ILE A 87 -5.05 17.61 -24.11
N ILE A 88 -4.58 18.74 -24.62
CA ILE A 88 -5.21 19.42 -25.75
C ILE A 88 -4.48 18.94 -27.01
N THR A 89 -5.23 18.26 -27.90
CA THR A 89 -4.69 17.82 -29.18
C THR A 89 -4.50 19.00 -30.13
N GLN A 90 -3.71 18.81 -31.21
CA GLN A 90 -3.49 19.84 -32.23
C GLN A 90 -4.80 20.36 -32.85
N ASP A 91 -5.85 19.56 -32.85
CA ASP A 91 -7.20 19.91 -33.31
C ASP A 91 -8.04 20.67 -32.25
N GLY A 92 -7.45 21.03 -31.11
CA GLY A 92 -8.14 21.76 -30.02
C GLY A 92 -9.07 20.88 -29.18
N ARG A 93 -9.09 19.57 -29.37
CA ARG A 93 -9.91 18.64 -28.58
C ARG A 93 -9.24 18.29 -27.27
N LYS A 94 -10.03 18.30 -26.19
CA LYS A 94 -9.58 17.82 -24.89
C LYS A 94 -9.64 16.28 -24.85
N GLN A 95 -8.51 15.66 -24.55
CA GLN A 95 -8.42 14.21 -24.31
C GLN A 95 -7.84 13.94 -22.93
N ASN A 96 -8.23 12.81 -22.33
CA ASN A 96 -7.62 12.36 -21.09
C ASN A 96 -6.16 11.97 -21.35
N GLY A 97 -5.25 12.57 -20.61
CA GLY A 97 -3.84 12.23 -20.61
C GLY A 97 -3.53 11.07 -19.66
N SER A 98 -2.24 10.74 -19.56
CA SER A 98 -1.74 9.81 -18.55
C SER A 98 -2.01 10.35 -17.14
N LEU A 99 -2.19 9.44 -16.18
CA LEU A 99 -2.29 9.84 -14.79
C LEU A 99 -0.99 10.45 -14.29
N LEU A 100 -1.11 11.51 -13.51
CA LEU A 100 -0.02 12.07 -12.72
C LEU A 100 -0.01 11.37 -11.36
N TYR A 101 1.12 10.77 -11.03
CA TYR A 101 1.35 10.16 -9.73
C TYR A 101 2.26 11.04 -8.90
N THR A 102 1.87 11.31 -7.68
CA THR A 102 2.72 11.96 -6.68
C THR A 102 3.05 10.93 -5.61
N LEU A 103 4.33 10.63 -5.42
CA LEU A 103 4.79 9.73 -4.39
C LEU A 103 4.88 10.49 -3.07
N LEU A 104 4.07 10.06 -2.11
CA LEU A 104 3.99 10.69 -0.79
C LEU A 104 5.11 10.21 0.13
N PRO A 105 5.51 11.00 1.14
CA PRO A 105 6.46 10.55 2.14
C PRO A 105 5.97 9.27 2.82
N ILE A 106 6.80 8.23 2.87
CA ILE A 106 6.44 6.92 3.41
C ILE A 106 6.05 6.96 4.88
N GLN A 107 6.53 7.94 5.62
CA GLN A 107 6.21 8.14 7.03
C GLN A 107 4.70 8.26 7.28
N PHE A 108 3.95 8.90 6.40
CA PHE A 108 2.49 8.97 6.51
C PHE A 108 1.84 7.59 6.40
N SER A 109 2.28 6.79 5.46
CA SER A 109 1.77 5.43 5.28
C SER A 109 2.11 4.53 6.46
N ILE A 110 3.31 4.65 7.00
CA ILE A 110 3.75 3.91 8.19
C ILE A 110 2.90 4.27 9.39
N GLN A 111 2.71 5.56 9.65
CA GLN A 111 1.90 6.03 10.76
C GLN A 111 0.47 5.52 10.65
N GLN A 112 -0.16 5.69 9.49
CA GLN A 112 -1.51 5.20 9.23
C GLN A 112 -1.62 3.68 9.42
N PHE A 113 -0.65 2.92 8.96
CA PHE A 113 -0.63 1.47 9.12
C PHE A 113 -0.57 1.04 10.58
N TYR A 114 0.28 1.68 11.38
CA TYR A 114 0.38 1.38 12.82
C TYR A 114 -0.86 1.81 13.58
N GLU A 115 -1.44 2.97 13.29
CA GLU A 115 -2.70 3.44 13.89
C GLU A 115 -3.84 2.46 13.61
N GLN A 116 -3.99 2.00 12.38
CA GLN A 116 -5.00 1.00 12.01
C GLN A 116 -4.76 -0.34 12.70
N LYS A 117 -3.50 -0.77 12.81
CA LYS A 117 -3.14 -2.00 13.49
C LYS A 117 -3.44 -1.95 14.99
N LEU A 118 -3.13 -0.83 15.64
CA LEU A 118 -3.47 -0.60 17.05
C LEU A 118 -4.98 -0.59 17.28
N ALA A 119 -5.72 0.15 16.46
CA ALA A 119 -7.18 0.21 16.54
C ALA A 119 -7.83 -1.19 16.39
N LYS A 120 -7.28 -2.01 15.50
CA LYS A 120 -7.74 -3.39 15.31
C LYS A 120 -7.49 -4.26 16.55
N LEU A 121 -6.29 -4.16 17.14
CA LEU A 121 -5.94 -4.89 18.37
C LEU A 121 -6.82 -4.47 19.55
N ASP A 122 -7.07 -3.17 19.70
CA ASP A 122 -7.95 -2.65 20.75
C ASP A 122 -9.38 -3.17 20.58
N ALA A 123 -9.91 -3.20 19.35
CA ALA A 123 -11.23 -3.77 19.07
C ALA A 123 -11.29 -5.27 19.36
N GLU A 124 -10.26 -6.04 19.02
CA GLU A 124 -10.18 -7.47 19.34
C GLU A 124 -10.14 -7.71 20.87
N CYS A 125 -9.35 -6.93 21.61
CA CYS A 125 -9.30 -6.99 23.06
C CYS A 125 -10.66 -6.68 23.71
N GLU A 126 -11.36 -5.66 23.22
CA GLU A 126 -12.68 -5.30 23.75
C GLU A 126 -13.74 -6.38 23.46
N GLN A 127 -13.72 -6.95 22.27
CA GLN A 127 -14.59 -8.09 21.93
C GLN A 127 -14.34 -9.28 22.85
N GLU A 128 -13.09 -9.58 23.17
CA GLU A 128 -12.76 -10.68 24.07
C GLU A 128 -13.21 -10.40 25.50
N ARG A 129 -13.09 -9.16 25.98
CA ARG A 129 -13.62 -8.74 27.29
C ARG A 129 -15.14 -8.92 27.38
N ILE A 130 -15.88 -8.50 26.34
CA ILE A 130 -17.33 -8.66 26.25
C ILE A 130 -17.70 -10.13 26.26
N ARG A 131 -17.01 -10.95 25.46
CA ARG A 131 -17.26 -12.40 25.42
C ARG A 131 -17.08 -13.05 26.80
N LYS A 132 -15.98 -12.75 27.49
CA LYS A 132 -15.72 -13.27 28.85
C LYS A 132 -16.80 -12.85 29.87
N ARG A 133 -17.29 -11.61 29.77
CA ARG A 133 -18.39 -11.13 30.62
C ARG A 133 -19.69 -11.89 30.35
N LEU A 134 -20.02 -12.12 29.07
CA LEU A 134 -21.21 -12.87 28.68
C LEU A 134 -21.16 -14.34 29.18
N GLU A 135 -20.00 -14.99 28.98
CA GLU A 135 -19.79 -16.37 29.48
C GLU A 135 -19.94 -16.45 31.00
N ALA A 136 -19.34 -15.51 31.73
CA ALA A 136 -19.49 -15.45 33.20
C ALA A 136 -20.95 -15.23 33.64
N PHE A 137 -21.69 -14.37 32.93
CA PHE A 137 -23.09 -14.11 33.19
C PHE A 137 -23.96 -15.35 32.92
N GLN A 138 -23.71 -16.08 31.85
CA GLN A 138 -24.43 -17.30 31.51
C GLN A 138 -24.17 -18.41 32.53
N LEU A 139 -22.92 -18.56 33.00
CA LEU A 139 -22.57 -19.51 34.06
C LEU A 139 -23.27 -19.18 35.36
N ALA A 140 -23.30 -17.91 35.76
CA ALA A 140 -24.00 -17.48 36.99
C ALA A 140 -25.51 -17.74 36.90
N GLN A 141 -26.16 -17.58 35.75
CA GLN A 141 -27.56 -17.92 35.55
C GLN A 141 -27.82 -19.44 35.63
N GLN A 142 -26.92 -20.27 35.15
CA GLN A 142 -27.03 -21.73 35.20
C GLN A 142 -26.89 -22.23 36.65
N GLU A 143 -26.03 -21.63 37.45
CA GLU A 143 -25.90 -21.97 38.88
C GLU A 143 -27.12 -21.59 39.70
N THR A 144 -27.75 -20.43 39.41
CA THR A 144 -28.96 -19.99 40.08
C THR A 144 -30.21 -20.76 39.64
N ALA A 145 -30.22 -21.35 38.46
CA ALA A 145 -31.32 -22.17 37.95
C ALA A 145 -31.26 -23.66 38.40
N ARG A 146 -30.22 -24.07 39.14
CA ARG A 146 -30.09 -25.43 39.65
C ARG A 146 -31.05 -25.62 40.82
N PRO A 147 -32.01 -26.58 40.79
CA PRO A 147 -32.90 -26.80 41.89
C PRO A 147 -32.13 -27.28 43.14
N PRO A 148 -32.52 -26.86 44.33
CA PRO A 148 -31.87 -27.33 45.56
C PRO A 148 -32.00 -28.85 45.67
N ALA A 149 -30.91 -29.46 46.04
CA ALA A 149 -30.83 -30.91 46.22
C ALA A 149 -31.75 -31.41 47.32
#